data_490b95d7eba27b3f0c87730887c10159
#
_entry.id   490b95d7eba27b3f0c87730887c10159
#
_cell.length_a   1.000
_cell.length_b   1.000
_cell.length_c   1.000
_cell.angle_alpha   90.00
_cell.angle_beta   90.00
_cell.angle_gamma   90.00
#
_symmetry.space_group_name_H-M   'P 1'
#
loop_
_entity.id
_entity.type
_entity.pdbx_description
1 polymer ?
#
loop_
_entity_poly.entity_id
_entity_poly.type
_entity_poly.pdbx_seq_one_letter_code
_entity_poly.pdbx_strand_id
1 'polypeptide(L)'
;MRHIISILVENKFGVLARISGMFSGRGFNIETLNVGPMIDDRFSRITATIVGDNEALDQVIKQVNKFINVLEVTEFSSGQATERELVMLKVNSAAAQRSEIMQVCDIFRAKIIDVAADSVNIEMTGNTSKVQAFLNLIEPYGILEMARTGKLALKRG
;
A
#
# COMPACT_ATOMS: atom_id res chain seq x y z
N MET A 1 -13.07 1.52 11.30
CA MET A 1 -13.04 0.66 10.11
C MET A 1 -11.98 1.15 9.14
N ARG A 2 -11.46 0.24 8.33
CA ARG A 2 -10.52 0.59 7.25
C ARG A 2 -11.27 0.76 5.95
N HIS A 3 -10.95 1.82 5.23
CA HIS A 3 -11.53 2.12 3.93
C HIS A 3 -10.43 2.33 2.90
N ILE A 4 -10.65 1.86 1.69
CA ILE A 4 -9.73 2.09 0.58
C ILE A 4 -10.38 3.09 -0.35
N ILE A 5 -9.68 4.19 -0.61
CA ILE A 5 -10.14 5.26 -1.50
C ILE A 5 -9.15 5.42 -2.65
N SER A 6 -9.68 5.50 -3.85
CA SER A 6 -8.92 5.85 -5.04
C SER A 6 -9.36 7.23 -5.53
N ILE A 7 -8.41 8.11 -5.74
CA ILE A 7 -8.67 9.48 -6.18
C ILE A 7 -7.87 9.74 -7.45
N LEU A 8 -8.56 10.05 -8.54
CA LEU A 8 -7.94 10.48 -9.77
C LEU A 8 -7.83 12.01 -9.75
N VAL A 9 -6.61 12.51 -9.86
CA VAL A 9 -6.31 13.94 -9.72
C VAL A 9 -5.48 14.44 -10.88
N GLU A 10 -5.50 15.76 -11.10
CA GLU A 10 -4.51 16.41 -11.95
C GLU A 10 -3.13 16.30 -11.29
N ASN A 11 -2.12 15.93 -12.08
CA ASN A 11 -0.73 15.83 -11.63
C ASN A 11 -0.09 17.21 -11.61
N LYS A 12 -0.51 18.03 -10.63
CA LYS A 12 -0.01 19.39 -10.42
C LYS A 12 0.62 19.52 -9.05
N PHE A 13 1.56 20.45 -8.96
CA PHE A 13 2.24 20.77 -7.72
C PHE A 13 1.24 21.13 -6.59
N GLY A 14 1.44 20.54 -5.42
CA GLY A 14 0.67 20.83 -4.22
C GLY A 14 -0.70 20.13 -4.09
N VAL A 15 -1.18 19.42 -5.11
CA VAL A 15 -2.47 18.71 -5.05
C VAL A 15 -2.46 17.63 -3.98
N LEU A 16 -1.43 16.79 -3.93
CA LEU A 16 -1.28 15.74 -2.92
C LEU A 16 -1.25 16.33 -1.50
N ALA A 17 -0.51 17.40 -1.30
CA ALA A 17 -0.40 18.06 0.01
C ALA A 17 -1.75 18.58 0.50
N ARG A 18 -2.55 19.17 -0.39
CA ARG A 18 -3.89 19.67 -0.04
C ARG A 18 -4.86 18.55 0.32
N ILE A 19 -4.85 17.45 -0.44
CA ILE A 19 -5.71 16.31 -0.19
C ILE A 19 -5.31 15.64 1.13
N SER A 20 -4.02 15.39 1.36
CA SER A 20 -3.52 14.81 2.61
C SER A 20 -3.85 15.67 3.82
N GLY A 21 -3.70 16.99 3.69
CA GLY A 21 -4.01 17.94 4.74
C GLY A 21 -5.49 17.92 5.12
N MET A 22 -6.37 17.70 4.16
CA MET A 22 -7.80 17.60 4.43
C MET A 22 -8.15 16.35 5.26
N PHE A 23 -7.55 15.19 4.98
CA PHE A 23 -7.74 14.00 5.80
C PHE A 23 -7.28 14.24 7.24
N SER A 24 -6.10 14.82 7.41
CA SER A 24 -5.53 15.11 8.72
C SER A 24 -6.39 16.09 9.52
N GLY A 25 -6.96 17.09 8.88
CA GLY A 25 -7.78 18.11 9.52
C GLY A 25 -9.15 17.62 10.00
N ARG A 26 -9.56 16.40 9.63
CA ARG A 26 -10.91 15.86 9.93
C ARG A 26 -10.90 14.62 10.80
N GLY A 27 -9.79 14.35 11.46
CA GLY A 27 -9.69 13.23 12.39
C GLY A 27 -9.55 11.86 11.74
N PHE A 28 -9.22 11.80 10.45
CA PHE A 28 -8.87 10.56 9.78
C PHE A 28 -7.40 10.26 9.94
N ASN A 29 -7.11 8.98 10.14
CA ASN A 29 -5.75 8.47 10.06
C ASN A 29 -5.53 7.85 8.67
N ILE A 30 -4.54 8.35 7.95
CA ILE A 30 -4.05 7.73 6.72
C ILE A 30 -3.08 6.64 7.13
N GLU A 31 -3.48 5.39 6.94
CA GLU A 31 -2.64 4.24 7.27
C GLU A 31 -1.62 3.97 6.17
N THR A 32 -2.05 4.03 4.92
CA THR A 32 -1.18 3.89 3.75
C THR A 32 -1.57 4.86 2.66
N LEU A 33 -0.57 5.31 1.90
CA LEU A 33 -0.75 6.26 0.81
C LEU A 33 0.17 5.88 -0.35
N ASN A 34 -0.39 5.73 -1.53
CA ASN A 34 0.35 5.48 -2.75
C ASN A 34 -0.08 6.47 -3.82
N VAL A 35 0.87 7.02 -4.57
CA VAL A 35 0.61 7.97 -5.65
C VAL A 35 1.43 7.57 -6.86
N GLY A 36 0.80 7.50 -8.01
CA GLY A 36 1.49 7.22 -9.26
C GLY A 36 0.86 7.94 -10.43
N PRO A 37 1.67 8.34 -11.43
CA PRO A 37 1.14 8.95 -12.64
C PRO A 37 0.40 7.93 -13.49
N MET A 38 -0.57 8.42 -14.26
CA MET A 38 -1.29 7.63 -15.25
C MET A 38 -0.49 7.55 -16.57
N ILE A 39 -0.99 6.80 -17.55
CA ILE A 39 -0.42 6.78 -18.90
C ILE A 39 -0.38 8.21 -19.47
N ASP A 40 -1.47 8.95 -19.30
CA ASP A 40 -1.46 10.39 -19.48
C ASP A 40 -0.90 11.03 -18.21
N ASP A 41 0.34 11.50 -18.26
CA ASP A 41 1.07 12.03 -17.11
C ASP A 41 0.55 13.36 -16.56
N ARG A 42 -0.47 13.94 -17.20
CA ARG A 42 -1.21 15.07 -16.65
C ARG A 42 -2.06 14.68 -15.44
N PHE A 43 -2.28 13.38 -15.25
CA PHE A 43 -3.09 12.84 -14.16
C PHE A 43 -2.29 11.86 -13.30
N SER A 44 -2.68 11.80 -12.03
CA SER A 44 -2.13 10.82 -11.07
C SER A 44 -3.28 10.15 -10.32
N ARG A 45 -3.04 8.92 -9.90
CA ARG A 45 -3.95 8.19 -9.01
C ARG A 45 -3.36 8.11 -7.61
N ILE A 46 -4.16 8.54 -6.65
CA ILE A 46 -3.87 8.39 -5.22
C ILE A 46 -4.68 7.20 -4.73
N THR A 47 -4.04 6.24 -4.10
CA THR A 47 -4.72 5.15 -3.40
C THR A 47 -4.36 5.24 -1.93
N ALA A 48 -5.36 5.43 -1.09
CA ALA A 48 -5.18 5.59 0.34
C ALA A 48 -5.99 4.56 1.11
N THR A 49 -5.39 3.98 2.15
CA THR A 49 -6.12 3.25 3.18
C THR A 49 -6.28 4.18 4.38
N ILE A 50 -7.51 4.46 4.74
CA ILE A 50 -7.85 5.35 5.84
C ILE A 50 -8.63 4.60 6.93
N VAL A 51 -8.50 5.09 8.15
CA VAL A 51 -9.21 4.55 9.31
C VAL A 51 -10.17 5.62 9.83
N GLY A 52 -11.44 5.26 9.92
CA GLY A 52 -12.52 6.13 10.38
C GLY A 52 -13.87 5.44 10.29
N ASP A 53 -14.93 6.10 10.77
CA ASP A 53 -16.29 5.61 10.61
C ASP A 53 -16.91 5.99 9.25
N ASN A 54 -18.05 5.39 8.93
CA ASN A 54 -18.70 5.61 7.63
C ASN A 54 -19.20 7.04 7.43
N GLU A 55 -19.69 7.67 8.48
CA GLU A 55 -20.21 9.05 8.42
C GLU A 55 -19.08 10.03 8.11
N ALA A 56 -17.97 9.88 8.80
CA ALA A 56 -16.79 10.69 8.58
C ALA A 56 -16.22 10.46 7.18
N LEU A 57 -16.22 9.21 6.70
CA LEU A 57 -15.81 8.86 5.33
C LEU A 57 -16.64 9.58 4.28
N ASP A 58 -17.97 9.57 4.41
CA ASP A 58 -18.87 10.24 3.49
C ASP A 58 -18.60 11.75 3.42
N GLN A 59 -18.32 12.37 4.56
CA GLN A 59 -17.95 13.79 4.63
C GLN A 59 -16.63 14.05 3.91
N VAL A 60 -15.63 13.19 4.09
CA VAL A 60 -14.33 13.33 3.42
C VAL A 60 -14.48 13.20 1.90
N ILE A 61 -15.23 12.22 1.43
CA ILE A 61 -15.48 12.03 0.00
C ILE A 61 -16.16 13.27 -0.60
N LYS A 62 -17.16 13.84 0.08
CA LYS A 62 -17.82 15.08 -0.35
C LYS A 62 -16.85 16.25 -0.43
N GLN A 63 -15.95 16.37 0.53
CA GLN A 63 -14.95 17.45 0.54
C GLN A 63 -13.89 17.26 -0.56
N VAL A 64 -13.41 16.06 -0.76
CA VAL A 64 -12.44 15.76 -1.84
C VAL A 64 -13.03 16.08 -3.21
N ASN A 65 -14.30 15.74 -3.43
CA ASN A 65 -14.99 16.02 -4.68
C ASN A 65 -15.13 17.54 -4.97
N LYS A 66 -14.99 18.39 -3.96
CA LYS A 66 -15.03 19.84 -4.15
C LYS A 66 -13.72 20.44 -4.69
N PHE A 67 -12.61 19.72 -4.61
CA PHE A 67 -11.35 20.20 -5.18
C PHE A 67 -11.42 20.21 -6.71
N ILE A 68 -11.08 21.35 -7.29
CA ILE A 68 -11.11 21.51 -8.76
C ILE A 68 -10.16 20.55 -9.48
N ASN A 69 -9.10 20.13 -8.83
CA ASN A 69 -8.09 19.23 -9.37
C ASN A 69 -8.45 17.74 -9.26
N VAL A 70 -9.58 17.41 -8.63
CA VAL A 70 -10.07 16.03 -8.48
C VAL A 70 -11.05 15.71 -9.59
N LEU A 71 -10.75 14.64 -10.34
CA LEU A 71 -11.60 14.17 -11.44
C LEU A 71 -12.58 13.10 -10.98
N GLU A 72 -12.14 12.18 -10.12
CA GLU A 72 -12.94 11.04 -9.69
C GLU A 72 -12.50 10.60 -8.29
N VAL A 73 -13.46 10.22 -7.47
CA VAL A 73 -13.24 9.60 -6.16
C VAL A 73 -14.03 8.29 -6.13
N THR A 74 -13.35 7.19 -5.84
CA THR A 74 -13.96 5.88 -5.69
C THR A 74 -13.64 5.30 -4.32
N GLU A 75 -14.65 4.91 -3.57
CA GLU A 75 -14.49 4.13 -2.36
C GLU A 75 -14.75 2.66 -2.70
N PHE A 76 -13.89 1.78 -2.22
CA PHE A 76 -14.00 0.35 -2.47
C PHE A 76 -14.57 -0.36 -1.25
N SER A 77 -15.78 -0.87 -1.39
CA SER A 77 -16.36 -1.78 -0.44
C SER A 77 -15.71 -3.17 -0.53
N SER A 78 -15.83 -3.96 0.53
CA SER A 78 -15.27 -5.30 0.57
C SER A 78 -15.70 -6.15 -0.64
N GLY A 79 -14.73 -6.75 -1.31
CA GLY A 79 -14.95 -7.62 -2.48
C GLY A 79 -15.13 -6.93 -3.82
N GLN A 80 -15.26 -5.60 -3.83
CA GLN A 80 -15.46 -4.84 -5.08
C GLN A 80 -14.15 -4.50 -5.80
N ALA A 81 -13.03 -4.68 -5.15
CA ALA A 81 -11.74 -4.33 -5.71
C ALA A 81 -10.81 -5.54 -5.82
N THR A 82 -9.93 -5.48 -6.81
CA THR A 82 -8.71 -6.28 -6.83
C THR A 82 -7.64 -5.48 -6.12
N GLU A 83 -7.09 -6.05 -5.06
CA GLU A 83 -6.10 -5.39 -4.20
C GLU A 83 -4.77 -6.10 -4.26
N ARG A 84 -3.69 -5.33 -4.28
CA ARG A 84 -2.32 -5.84 -4.16
C ARG A 84 -1.48 -4.84 -3.39
N GLU A 85 -0.45 -5.37 -2.73
CA GLU A 85 0.56 -4.59 -2.05
C GLU A 85 1.92 -5.20 -2.35
N LEU A 86 2.93 -4.37 -2.51
CA LEU A 86 4.33 -4.78 -2.61
C LEU A 86 5.02 -4.51 -1.27
N VAL A 87 5.74 -5.48 -0.76
CA VAL A 87 6.61 -5.32 0.40
C VAL A 87 8.04 -5.73 0.04
N MET A 88 9.00 -4.94 0.52
CA MET A 88 10.43 -5.23 0.42
C MET A 88 10.99 -5.37 1.83
N LEU A 89 11.73 -6.45 2.07
CA LEU A 89 12.32 -6.77 3.36
C LEU A 89 13.81 -6.97 3.22
N LYS A 90 14.57 -6.42 4.17
CA LYS A 90 15.93 -6.86 4.43
C LYS A 90 15.91 -7.76 5.67
N VAL A 91 16.30 -9.01 5.50
CA VAL A 91 16.20 -10.04 6.52
C VAL A 91 17.58 -10.52 6.89
N ASN A 92 17.81 -10.67 8.20
CA ASN A 92 19.02 -11.31 8.71
C ASN A 92 19.07 -12.77 8.21
N SER A 93 20.19 -13.16 7.65
CA SER A 93 20.38 -14.46 7.03
C SER A 93 21.74 -15.04 7.37
N ALA A 94 21.82 -15.65 8.53
CA ALA A 94 22.97 -16.51 8.85
C ALA A 94 23.00 -17.71 7.89
N ALA A 95 24.18 -18.25 7.60
CA ALA A 95 24.35 -19.35 6.63
C ALA A 95 23.46 -20.56 6.97
N ALA A 96 23.30 -20.88 8.24
CA ALA A 96 22.48 -22.00 8.70
C ALA A 96 20.97 -21.81 8.47
N GLN A 97 20.49 -20.57 8.37
CA GLN A 97 19.07 -20.24 8.23
C GLN A 97 18.67 -19.88 6.80
N ARG A 98 19.63 -19.68 5.93
CA ARG A 98 19.39 -19.21 4.57
C ARG A 98 18.49 -20.13 3.76
N SER A 99 18.70 -21.45 3.90
CA SER A 99 17.90 -22.47 3.24
C SER A 99 16.41 -22.40 3.66
N GLU A 100 16.14 -22.19 4.94
CA GLU A 100 14.78 -22.08 5.47
C GLU A 100 14.09 -20.80 4.95
N ILE A 101 14.82 -19.68 4.93
CA ILE A 101 14.31 -18.41 4.38
C ILE A 101 13.94 -18.57 2.91
N MET A 102 14.78 -19.25 2.12
CA MET A 102 14.51 -19.53 0.71
C MET A 102 13.26 -20.39 0.53
N GLN A 103 13.05 -21.40 1.39
CA GLN A 103 11.85 -22.23 1.36
C GLN A 103 10.58 -21.41 1.64
N VAL A 104 10.61 -20.53 2.62
CA VAL A 104 9.49 -19.63 2.90
C VAL A 104 9.21 -18.71 1.70
N CYS A 105 10.24 -18.18 1.08
CA CYS A 105 10.10 -17.36 -0.13
C CYS A 105 9.43 -18.16 -1.26
N ASP A 106 9.82 -19.38 -1.49
CA ASP A 106 9.24 -20.25 -2.53
C ASP A 106 7.74 -20.52 -2.29
N ILE A 107 7.36 -20.79 -1.04
CA ILE A 107 5.96 -21.04 -0.67
C ILE A 107 5.08 -19.83 -1.01
N PHE A 108 5.55 -18.62 -0.72
CA PHE A 108 4.82 -17.39 -0.95
C PHE A 108 5.07 -16.76 -2.32
N ARG A 109 5.89 -17.38 -3.16
CA ARG A 109 6.34 -16.85 -4.45
C ARG A 109 7.00 -15.47 -4.30
N ALA A 110 7.70 -15.27 -3.19
CA ALA A 110 8.56 -14.12 -2.99
C ALA A 110 9.86 -14.29 -3.77
N LYS A 111 10.51 -13.17 -4.09
CA LYS A 111 11.77 -13.16 -4.84
C LYS A 111 12.89 -12.64 -3.97
N ILE A 112 14.03 -13.31 -4.00
CA ILE A 112 15.25 -12.77 -3.42
C ILE A 112 15.90 -11.89 -4.47
N ILE A 113 16.07 -10.61 -4.16
CA ILE A 113 16.58 -9.60 -5.10
C ILE A 113 18.00 -9.15 -4.81
N ASP A 114 18.49 -9.42 -3.63
CA ASP A 114 19.89 -9.17 -3.26
C ASP A 114 20.33 -10.14 -2.18
N VAL A 115 21.59 -10.58 -2.24
CA VAL A 115 22.18 -11.50 -1.27
C VAL A 115 23.52 -10.93 -0.81
N ALA A 116 23.63 -10.70 0.50
CA ALA A 116 24.88 -10.35 1.17
C ALA A 116 25.35 -11.52 2.04
N ALA A 117 26.50 -11.37 2.70
CA ALA A 117 27.07 -12.42 3.54
C ALA A 117 26.15 -12.81 4.71
N ASP A 118 25.44 -11.85 5.29
CA ASP A 118 24.65 -11.97 6.51
C ASP A 118 23.20 -11.51 6.37
N SER A 119 22.79 -11.11 5.19
CA SER A 119 21.43 -10.63 4.93
C SER A 119 20.95 -10.93 3.51
N VAL A 120 19.64 -10.93 3.32
CA VAL A 120 19.00 -11.02 2.00
C VAL A 120 17.92 -9.97 1.90
N ASN A 121 17.77 -9.39 0.70
CA ASN A 121 16.63 -8.55 0.38
C ASN A 121 15.59 -9.36 -0.39
N ILE A 122 14.35 -9.25 0.05
CA ILE A 122 13.23 -10.02 -0.48
C ILE A 122 12.15 -9.07 -0.94
N GLU A 123 11.56 -9.32 -2.11
CA GLU A 123 10.34 -8.64 -2.54
C GLU A 123 9.17 -9.63 -2.61
N MET A 124 7.99 -9.16 -2.25
CA MET A 124 6.76 -9.96 -2.32
C MET A 124 5.57 -9.08 -2.66
N THR A 125 4.69 -9.59 -3.51
CA THR A 125 3.41 -8.99 -3.79
C THR A 125 2.28 -9.93 -3.40
N GLY A 126 1.18 -9.37 -2.94
CA GLY A 126 -0.01 -10.14 -2.59
C GLY A 126 -1.10 -9.26 -1.98
N ASN A 127 -2.20 -9.91 -1.60
CA ASN A 127 -3.22 -9.26 -0.78
C ASN A 127 -2.75 -9.16 0.68
N THR A 128 -3.52 -8.46 1.50
CA THR A 128 -3.16 -8.22 2.90
C THR A 128 -2.92 -9.50 3.70
N SER A 129 -3.76 -10.51 3.53
CA SER A 129 -3.63 -11.77 4.28
C SER A 129 -2.38 -12.55 3.91
N LYS A 130 -2.05 -12.58 2.62
CA LYS A 130 -0.83 -13.22 2.14
C LYS A 130 0.43 -12.50 2.64
N VAL A 131 0.44 -11.17 2.56
CA VAL A 131 1.56 -10.35 3.05
C VAL A 131 1.75 -10.56 4.55
N GLN A 132 0.67 -10.52 5.33
CA GLN A 132 0.75 -10.70 6.78
C GLN A 132 1.24 -12.10 7.15
N ALA A 133 0.76 -13.14 6.47
CA ALA A 133 1.23 -14.52 6.70
C ALA A 133 2.72 -14.66 6.41
N PHE A 134 3.20 -14.06 5.33
CA PHE A 134 4.62 -14.04 4.99
C PHE A 134 5.45 -13.31 6.06
N LEU A 135 5.03 -12.13 6.47
CA LEU A 135 5.72 -11.36 7.50
C LEU A 135 5.82 -12.15 8.82
N ASN A 136 4.74 -12.81 9.22
CA ASN A 136 4.72 -13.62 10.45
C ASN A 136 5.73 -14.79 10.41
N LEU A 137 5.94 -15.39 9.25
CA LEU A 137 6.90 -16.50 9.09
C LEU A 137 8.35 -16.01 8.97
N ILE A 138 8.56 -14.80 8.47
CA ILE A 138 9.90 -14.23 8.29
C ILE A 138 10.40 -13.51 9.55
N GLU A 139 9.51 -12.92 10.33
CA GLU A 139 9.85 -12.13 11.52
C GLU A 139 10.83 -12.83 12.48
N PRO A 140 10.68 -14.15 12.78
CA PRO A 140 11.60 -14.85 13.67
C PRO A 140 13.07 -14.86 13.22
N TYR A 141 13.34 -14.70 11.93
CA TYR A 141 14.72 -14.65 11.41
C TYR A 141 15.36 -13.27 11.61
N GLY A 142 14.57 -12.25 11.86
CA GLY A 142 15.01 -10.87 12.08
C GLY A 142 14.87 -10.00 10.84
N ILE A 143 13.84 -9.17 10.83
CA ILE A 143 13.64 -8.14 9.80
C ILE A 143 14.47 -6.92 10.19
N LEU A 144 15.46 -6.59 9.37
CA LEU A 144 16.36 -5.45 9.59
C LEU A 144 15.77 -4.15 9.06
N GLU A 145 15.14 -4.20 7.90
CA GLU A 145 14.49 -3.06 7.25
C GLU A 145 13.25 -3.54 6.50
N MET A 146 12.26 -2.68 6.40
CA MET A 146 11.05 -2.95 5.63
C MET A 146 10.58 -1.67 4.93
N ALA A 147 10.16 -1.82 3.68
CA ALA A 147 9.43 -0.81 2.93
C ALA A 147 8.21 -1.46 2.28
N ARG A 148 7.08 -0.77 2.29
CA ARG A 148 5.85 -1.27 1.69
C ARG A 148 5.08 -0.16 1.00
N THR A 149 4.39 -0.51 -0.08
CA THR A 149 3.58 0.45 -0.83
C THR A 149 2.26 0.80 -0.13
N GLY A 150 1.77 -0.09 0.74
CA GLY A 150 0.36 -0.10 1.07
C GLY A 150 -0.48 -0.65 -0.08
N LYS A 151 -1.79 -0.70 0.11
CA LYS A 151 -2.69 -1.30 -0.86
C LYS A 151 -2.85 -0.45 -2.11
N LEU A 152 -2.71 -1.09 -3.26
CA LEU A 152 -3.21 -0.62 -4.54
C LEU A 152 -4.52 -1.35 -4.84
N ALA A 153 -5.49 -0.67 -5.41
CA ALA A 153 -6.80 -1.24 -5.68
C ALA A 153 -7.34 -0.76 -7.02
N LEU A 154 -7.97 -1.67 -7.74
CA LEU A 154 -8.73 -1.38 -8.94
C LEU A 154 -10.10 -2.05 -8.83
N LYS A 155 -11.12 -1.37 -9.34
CA LYS A 155 -12.46 -1.91 -9.37
C LYS A 155 -12.50 -3.19 -10.19
N ARG A 156 -13.22 -4.19 -9.71
CA ARG A 156 -13.51 -5.39 -10.51
C ARG A 156 -14.48 -5.03 -11.63
N GLY A 157 -14.31 -5.66 -12.77
CA GLY A 157 -15.13 -5.44 -13.96
C GLY A 157 -16.62 -5.75 -13.82
#